data_f5cb1fa44103e55cbae7c5a9488c3829
#
_entry.id   f5cb1fa44103e55cbae7c5a9488c3829
#
_cell.length_a   1.000
_cell.length_b   1.000
_cell.length_c   1.000
_cell.angle_alpha   90.00
_cell.angle_beta   90.00
_cell.angle_gamma   90.00
#
_symmetry.space_group_name_H-M   'P 1'
#
loop_
_entity.id
_entity.type
_entity.pdbx_description
1 polymer ?
#
loop_
_entity_poly.entity_id
_entity_poly.type
_entity_poly.pdbx_seq_one_letter_code
_entity_poly.pdbx_strand_id
1 'polypeptide(L)'
;MSRIRASHILVKTEGEALDLYNEIKDGKVAFEDAAMENSMCPSGRNGGDLGFFGEGMMVKPFEDAAFALEVGEISQPVETQFGWHLIKLTDKK
;
A
#
# COMPACT_ATOMS: atom_id res chain seq x y z
N MET A 1 -10.71 16.86 10.72
CA MET A 1 -10.50 16.11 9.49
C MET A 1 -9.48 15.02 9.71
N SER A 2 -9.77 13.84 9.18
CA SER A 2 -8.89 12.69 9.37
C SER A 2 -7.72 12.72 8.39
N ARG A 3 -6.54 12.43 8.91
CA ARG A 3 -5.36 12.20 8.08
C ARG A 3 -4.75 10.87 8.48
N ILE A 4 -4.23 10.17 7.49
CA ILE A 4 -3.58 8.87 7.71
C ILE A 4 -2.22 8.87 7.03
N ARG A 5 -1.34 8.02 7.55
CA ARG A 5 -0.07 7.73 6.91
C ARG A 5 -0.11 6.30 6.43
N ALA A 6 0.26 6.09 5.18
CA ALA A 6 0.22 4.77 4.57
C ALA A 6 1.44 4.55 3.70
N SER A 7 1.74 3.28 3.49
CA SER A 7 2.74 2.83 2.52
C SER A 7 2.04 1.97 1.50
N HIS A 8 2.59 1.90 0.28
CA HIS A 8 2.01 1.04 -0.74
C HIS A 8 3.07 0.39 -1.62
N ILE A 9 2.65 -0.68 -2.29
CA ILE A 9 3.44 -1.36 -3.32
C ILE A 9 2.58 -1.37 -4.57
N LEU A 10 3.11 -0.84 -5.68
CA LEU A 10 2.41 -0.80 -6.96
C LEU A 10 3.03 -1.80 -7.92
N VAL A 11 2.22 -2.71 -8.44
CA VAL A 11 2.65 -3.71 -9.43
C VAL A 11 1.65 -3.76 -10.59
N LYS A 12 2.00 -4.46 -11.66
CA LYS A 12 1.21 -4.47 -12.88
C LYS A 12 -0.01 -5.36 -12.82
N THR A 13 0.04 -6.47 -12.09
CA THR A 13 -1.01 -7.49 -12.12
C THR A 13 -1.47 -7.85 -10.73
N GLU A 14 -2.72 -8.32 -10.66
CA GLU A 14 -3.29 -8.82 -9.43
C GLU A 14 -2.51 -10.00 -8.88
N GLY A 15 -2.06 -10.90 -9.76
CA GLY A 15 -1.30 -12.08 -9.35
C GLY A 15 0.00 -11.71 -8.64
N GLU A 16 0.74 -10.73 -9.17
CA GLU A 16 1.94 -10.24 -8.50
C GLU A 16 1.63 -9.66 -7.13
N ALA A 17 0.57 -8.85 -7.03
CA ALA A 17 0.17 -8.25 -5.77
C ALA A 17 -0.24 -9.33 -4.76
N LEU A 18 -0.99 -10.32 -5.21
CA LEU A 18 -1.45 -11.40 -4.33
C LEU A 18 -0.28 -12.26 -3.82
N ASP A 19 0.69 -12.55 -4.69
CA ASP A 19 1.88 -13.30 -4.29
C ASP A 19 2.67 -12.54 -3.23
N LEU A 20 2.86 -11.24 -3.41
CA LEU A 20 3.55 -10.40 -2.44
C LEU A 20 2.77 -10.31 -1.12
N TYR A 21 1.45 -10.17 -1.22
CA TYR A 21 0.59 -10.14 -0.04
C TYR A 21 0.81 -11.39 0.81
N ASN A 22 0.79 -12.56 0.17
CA ASN A 22 0.95 -13.83 0.87
C ASN A 22 2.34 -13.96 1.49
N GLU A 23 3.39 -13.55 0.79
CA GLU A 23 4.76 -13.59 1.31
C GLU A 23 4.93 -12.68 2.54
N ILE A 24 4.32 -11.50 2.50
CA ILE A 24 4.37 -10.55 3.61
C ILE A 24 3.60 -11.12 4.81
N LYS A 25 2.40 -11.65 4.58
CA LYS A 25 1.57 -12.23 5.64
C LYS A 25 2.24 -13.43 6.28
N ASP A 26 2.98 -14.22 5.50
CA ASP A 26 3.70 -15.40 6.01
C ASP A 26 5.00 -15.04 6.70
N GLY A 27 5.38 -13.76 6.73
CA GLY A 27 6.61 -13.32 7.38
C GLY A 27 7.88 -13.59 6.58
N LYS A 28 7.76 -13.94 5.30
CA LYS A 28 8.93 -14.23 4.46
C LYS A 28 9.68 -12.98 4.04
N VAL A 29 8.98 -11.85 3.95
CA VAL A 29 9.56 -10.57 3.57
C VAL A 29 8.82 -9.46 4.30
N ALA A 30 9.54 -8.42 4.71
CA ALA A 30 8.91 -7.24 5.28
C ALA A 30 8.26 -6.41 4.17
N PHE A 31 7.15 -5.73 4.48
CA PHE A 31 6.44 -4.89 3.52
C PHE A 31 7.39 -3.88 2.86
N GLU A 32 8.21 -3.22 3.66
CA GLU A 32 9.14 -2.18 3.20
C GLU A 32 10.15 -2.75 2.20
N ASP A 33 10.67 -3.94 2.47
CA ASP A 33 11.63 -4.60 1.57
C ASP A 33 10.96 -5.02 0.27
N ALA A 34 9.75 -5.54 0.35
CA ALA A 34 8.98 -5.90 -0.84
C ALA A 34 8.70 -4.67 -1.70
N ALA A 35 8.41 -3.53 -1.08
CA ALA A 35 8.19 -2.27 -1.80
C ALA A 35 9.47 -1.83 -2.52
N MET A 36 10.61 -1.90 -1.84
CA MET A 36 11.89 -1.50 -2.42
C MET A 36 12.28 -2.36 -3.61
N GLU A 37 11.97 -3.64 -3.57
CA GLU A 37 12.35 -4.59 -4.62
C GLU A 37 11.37 -4.61 -5.78
N ASN A 38 10.08 -4.35 -5.55
CA ASN A 38 9.03 -4.66 -6.53
C ASN A 38 8.17 -3.48 -6.95
N SER A 39 8.07 -2.43 -6.13
CA SER A 39 7.13 -1.35 -6.41
C SER A 39 7.54 -0.55 -7.65
N MET A 40 6.58 -0.31 -8.53
CA MET A 40 6.77 0.53 -9.72
C MET A 40 6.69 2.02 -9.38
N CYS A 41 6.25 2.36 -8.17
CA CYS A 41 6.17 3.74 -7.72
C CYS A 41 7.49 4.19 -7.12
N PRO A 42 7.93 5.47 -7.36
CA PRO A 42 9.16 5.99 -6.75
C PRO A 42 9.19 5.91 -5.23
N SER A 43 8.02 5.93 -4.56
CA SER A 43 7.94 5.77 -3.11
C SER A 43 8.51 4.44 -2.63
N GLY A 44 8.67 3.46 -3.52
CA GLY A 44 9.29 2.18 -3.18
C GLY A 44 10.66 2.33 -2.55
N ARG A 45 11.41 3.36 -2.93
CA ARG A 45 12.74 3.64 -2.38
C ARG A 45 12.69 3.91 -0.87
N ASN A 46 11.55 4.38 -0.37
CA ASN A 46 11.34 4.65 1.04
C ASN A 46 10.42 3.60 1.68
N GLY A 47 10.48 2.37 1.19
CA GLY A 47 9.66 1.29 1.70
C GLY A 47 8.17 1.46 1.35
N GLY A 48 7.87 2.29 0.36
CA GLY A 48 6.51 2.57 -0.08
C GLY A 48 5.81 3.70 0.67
N ASP A 49 6.49 4.36 1.61
CA ASP A 49 5.91 5.40 2.45
C ASP A 49 5.44 6.60 1.64
N LEU A 50 4.17 6.95 1.79
CA LEU A 50 3.55 8.09 1.12
C LEU A 50 3.43 9.32 2.03
N GLY A 51 3.78 9.18 3.31
CA GLY A 51 3.56 10.23 4.29
C GLY A 51 2.09 10.36 4.65
N PHE A 52 1.76 11.41 5.39
CA PHE A 52 0.37 11.70 5.77
C PHE A 52 -0.39 12.32 4.63
N PHE A 53 -1.65 11.92 4.46
CA PHE A 53 -2.54 12.52 3.48
C PHE A 53 -3.98 12.48 3.99
N GLY A 54 -4.80 13.37 3.46
CA GLY A 54 -6.23 13.44 3.79
C GLY A 54 -7.09 12.99 2.62
N GLU A 55 -8.39 13.10 2.81
CA GLU A 55 -9.35 12.77 1.76
C GLU A 55 -9.18 13.70 0.57
N GLY A 56 -9.38 13.16 -0.63
CA GLY A 56 -9.29 13.93 -1.87
C GLY A 56 -7.90 14.03 -2.45
N MET A 57 -6.87 13.52 -1.75
CA MET A 57 -5.49 13.61 -2.23
C MET A 57 -5.05 12.42 -3.07
N MET A 58 -5.72 11.27 -2.91
CA MET A 58 -5.41 10.04 -3.64
C MET A 58 -6.60 9.67 -4.51
N VAL A 59 -6.37 8.79 -5.51
CA VAL A 59 -7.48 8.27 -6.32
C VAL A 59 -8.46 7.51 -5.43
N LYS A 60 -9.74 7.56 -5.79
CA LYS A 60 -10.83 7.08 -4.93
C LYS A 60 -10.68 5.63 -4.47
N PRO A 61 -10.39 4.65 -5.36
CA PRO A 61 -10.25 3.27 -4.89
C PRO A 61 -9.14 3.11 -3.84
N PHE A 62 -8.03 3.81 -4.01
CA PHE A 62 -6.91 3.79 -3.05
C PHE A 62 -7.34 4.40 -1.72
N GLU A 63 -7.96 5.56 -1.78
CA GLU A 63 -8.44 6.27 -0.58
C GLU A 63 -9.41 5.40 0.22
N ASP A 64 -10.41 4.83 -0.44
CA ASP A 64 -11.42 4.02 0.23
C ASP A 64 -10.77 2.83 0.96
N ALA A 65 -9.83 2.15 0.31
CA ALA A 65 -9.14 1.01 0.90
C ALA A 65 -8.26 1.44 2.09
N ALA A 66 -7.50 2.52 1.91
CA ALA A 66 -6.58 2.99 2.94
C ALA A 66 -7.30 3.44 4.20
N PHE A 67 -8.39 4.20 4.05
CA PHE A 67 -9.14 4.71 5.20
C PHE A 67 -9.93 3.60 5.93
N ALA A 68 -10.14 2.46 5.29
CA ALA A 68 -10.83 1.32 5.92
C ALA A 68 -9.89 0.44 6.75
N LEU A 69 -8.57 0.64 6.66
CA LEU A 69 -7.61 -0.20 7.36
C LEU A 69 -7.41 0.24 8.81
N GLU A 70 -7.02 -0.73 9.65
CA GLU A 70 -6.49 -0.45 10.98
C GLU A 70 -4.97 -0.27 10.90
N VAL A 71 -4.39 0.48 11.84
CA VAL A 71 -2.93 0.67 11.89
C VAL A 71 -2.24 -0.69 11.98
N GLY A 72 -1.29 -0.92 11.09
CA GLY A 72 -0.56 -2.18 10.99
C GLY A 72 -1.17 -3.18 10.01
N GLU A 73 -2.38 -2.93 9.56
CA GLU A 73 -3.08 -3.82 8.64
C GLU A 73 -2.66 -3.58 7.20
N ILE A 74 -2.62 -4.67 6.41
CA ILE A 74 -2.29 -4.62 4.97
C ILE A 74 -3.55 -4.97 4.18
N SER A 75 -3.85 -4.19 3.14
CA SER A 75 -5.03 -4.42 2.30
C SER A 75 -4.85 -5.64 1.39
N GLN A 76 -5.97 -6.19 0.93
CA GLN A 76 -5.99 -7.04 -0.24
C GLN A 76 -5.57 -6.21 -1.46
N PRO A 77 -5.20 -6.85 -2.59
CA PRO A 77 -4.88 -6.09 -3.80
C PRO A 77 -6.02 -5.15 -4.21
N VAL A 78 -5.66 -3.90 -4.49
CA VAL A 78 -6.60 -2.84 -4.85
C VAL A 78 -6.25 -2.32 -6.24
N GLU A 79 -7.18 -2.40 -7.17
CA GLU A 79 -6.95 -1.90 -8.53
C GLU A 79 -7.23 -0.40 -8.63
N THR A 80 -6.32 0.33 -9.30
CA THR A 80 -6.53 1.72 -9.69
C THR A 80 -6.12 1.87 -11.15
N GLN A 81 -6.25 3.07 -11.68
CA GLN A 81 -5.80 3.34 -13.05
C GLN A 81 -4.30 3.13 -13.26
N PHE A 82 -3.52 3.07 -12.18
CA PHE A 82 -2.06 2.88 -12.24
C PHE A 82 -1.63 1.42 -12.21
N GLY A 83 -2.50 0.52 -11.75
CA GLY A 83 -2.21 -0.89 -11.59
C GLY A 83 -2.80 -1.44 -10.30
N TRP A 84 -2.08 -2.36 -9.66
CA TRP A 84 -2.56 -3.03 -8.44
C TRP A 84 -1.69 -2.63 -7.26
N HIS A 85 -2.35 -2.27 -6.17
CA HIS A 85 -1.69 -1.78 -4.95
C HIS A 85 -1.90 -2.73 -3.78
N LEU A 86 -0.84 -2.89 -2.98
CA LEU A 86 -0.97 -3.35 -1.59
C LEU A 86 -0.76 -2.12 -0.73
N ILE A 87 -1.63 -1.91 0.25
CA ILE A 87 -1.61 -0.71 1.09
C ILE A 87 -1.46 -1.14 2.54
N LYS A 88 -0.53 -0.51 3.25
CA LYS A 88 -0.35 -0.73 4.69
C LYS A 88 -0.60 0.59 5.41
N LEU A 89 -1.53 0.58 6.36
CA LEU A 89 -1.78 1.76 7.19
C LEU A 89 -0.75 1.79 8.31
N THR A 90 0.02 2.87 8.38
CA THR A 90 1.12 2.97 9.35
C THR A 90 0.81 3.91 10.50
N ASP A 91 -0.09 4.90 10.31
CA ASP A 91 -0.45 5.82 11.36
C ASP A 91 -1.79 6.49 11.06
N LYS A 92 -2.42 7.04 12.09
CA LYS A 92 -3.66 7.83 12.00
C LYS A 92 -3.52 9.07 12.86
N LYS A 93 -4.10 10.16 12.39
CA LYS A 93 -4.21 11.38 13.19
C LYS A 93 -5.64 11.76 13.43
#